data_2525535f27b76e68fe7920e0aa7db121
#
_entry.id   2525535f27b76e68fe7920e0aa7db121
#
_cell.length_a   1.000
_cell.length_b   1.000
_cell.length_c   1.000
_cell.angle_alpha   90.00
_cell.angle_beta   90.00
_cell.angle_gamma   90.00
#
_symmetry.space_group_name_H-M   'P 1'
#
loop_
_entity.id
_entity.type
_entity.pdbx_description
1 polymer ?
#
loop_
_entity_poly.entity_id
_entity_poly.type
_entity_poly.pdbx_seq_one_letter_code
_entity_poly.pdbx_strand_id
1 'polypeptide(L)'
;MTKKLIAGMRAPQFTAVDVFGKNVKLSDNKDRYTLVVFLRYAGCPWCNLALHRLAMEQQLLKESRCDIIAFIQSSKENIVTNIYDRHKHRPEFPIIPDQAEEFYKLYDVRTSLKALAKSISKVPYWIHAVKDLGFKQGKVDGNWLMVPAMFLVSEGQQKILYASYSSDFFQTETFTEIYEKLVFS
;
A
#
# COMPACT_ATOMS: atom_id res chain seq x y z
N MET A 1 -17.74 15.91 4.30
CA MET A 1 -16.72 15.72 3.23
C MET A 1 -15.39 15.52 3.92
N THR A 2 -14.82 14.32 3.84
CA THR A 2 -13.45 14.10 4.34
C THR A 2 -12.48 14.88 3.46
N LYS A 3 -11.57 15.59 4.10
CA LYS A 3 -10.57 16.43 3.40
C LYS A 3 -9.39 15.54 3.01
N LYS A 4 -8.97 15.59 1.75
CA LYS A 4 -7.77 14.88 1.26
C LYS A 4 -6.59 15.14 2.19
N LEU A 5 -5.93 14.08 2.64
CA LEU A 5 -4.77 14.20 3.52
C LEU A 5 -3.56 14.70 2.73
N ILE A 6 -2.83 15.63 3.33
CA ILE A 6 -1.62 16.24 2.74
C ILE A 6 -0.49 16.28 3.77
N ALA A 7 0.73 16.53 3.32
CA ALA A 7 1.88 16.72 4.18
C ALA A 7 1.61 17.82 5.23
N GLY A 8 2.11 17.63 6.44
CA GLY A 8 1.92 18.49 7.62
C GLY A 8 0.69 18.14 8.46
N MET A 9 -0.31 17.42 7.93
CA MET A 9 -1.47 16.97 8.71
C MET A 9 -1.09 15.81 9.62
N ARG A 10 -1.79 15.66 10.76
CA ARG A 10 -1.66 14.47 11.60
C ARG A 10 -2.27 13.27 10.90
N ALA A 11 -1.56 12.14 10.90
CA ALA A 11 -2.06 10.90 10.32
C ALA A 11 -3.26 10.38 11.14
N PRO A 12 -4.35 9.95 10.48
CA PRO A 12 -5.47 9.31 11.15
C PRO A 12 -4.99 8.07 11.92
N GLN A 13 -5.36 7.99 13.20
CA GLN A 13 -4.99 6.86 14.04
C GLN A 13 -5.91 5.68 13.79
N PHE A 14 -5.36 4.48 13.85
CA PHE A 14 -6.13 3.25 13.69
C PHE A 14 -5.62 2.13 14.59
N THR A 15 -6.49 1.19 14.86
CA THR A 15 -6.20 -0.14 15.39
C THR A 15 -6.84 -1.14 14.44
N ALA A 16 -6.05 -2.09 13.95
CA ALA A 16 -6.47 -3.09 12.99
C ALA A 16 -5.90 -4.46 13.33
N VAL A 17 -6.38 -5.48 12.67
CA VAL A 17 -5.87 -6.85 12.80
C VAL A 17 -5.28 -7.27 11.45
N ASP A 18 -4.05 -7.75 11.44
CA ASP A 18 -3.42 -8.22 10.21
C ASP A 18 -3.96 -9.59 9.78
N VAL A 19 -3.53 -10.03 8.61
CA VAL A 19 -3.94 -11.30 8.01
C VAL A 19 -3.60 -12.52 8.89
N PHE A 20 -2.68 -12.41 9.84
CA PHE A 20 -2.31 -13.48 10.78
C PHE A 20 -2.97 -13.35 12.16
N GLY A 21 -3.80 -12.34 12.38
CA GLY A 21 -4.52 -12.12 13.63
C GLY A 21 -3.76 -11.27 14.65
N LYS A 22 -2.64 -10.64 14.25
CA LYS A 22 -1.87 -9.74 15.10
C LYS A 22 -2.50 -8.35 15.13
N ASN A 23 -2.64 -7.77 16.32
CA ASN A 23 -3.05 -6.37 16.46
C ASN A 23 -1.95 -5.43 15.95
N VAL A 24 -2.35 -4.45 15.15
CA VAL A 24 -1.50 -3.43 14.55
C VAL A 24 -2.10 -2.06 14.85
N LYS A 25 -1.32 -1.18 15.43
CA LYS A 25 -1.73 0.21 15.72
C LYS A 25 -0.67 1.16 15.16
N LEU A 26 -1.11 2.22 14.52
CA LEU A 26 -0.18 3.25 14.07
C LEU A 26 0.58 3.89 15.24
N SER A 27 -0.09 4.06 16.40
CA SER A 27 0.50 4.63 17.62
C SER A 27 1.65 3.81 18.20
N ASP A 28 1.76 2.52 17.87
CA ASP A 28 2.84 1.66 18.39
C ASP A 28 4.19 1.98 17.71
N ASN A 29 4.18 2.67 16.57
CA ASN A 29 5.35 3.04 15.78
C ASN A 29 5.84 4.47 16.05
N LYS A 30 5.62 5.02 17.26
CA LYS A 30 5.97 6.43 17.57
C LYS A 30 7.45 6.77 17.37
N ASP A 31 8.33 5.82 17.58
CA ASP A 31 9.78 6.03 17.55
C ASP A 31 10.38 5.69 16.18
N ARG A 32 9.53 5.48 15.18
CA ARG A 32 9.92 5.10 13.84
C ARG A 32 9.02 5.79 12.80
N TYR A 33 9.54 5.98 11.60
CA TYR A 33 8.71 6.33 10.45
C TYR A 33 7.77 5.17 10.12
N THR A 34 6.63 5.47 9.55
CA THR A 34 5.69 4.44 9.07
C THR A 34 5.24 4.74 7.66
N LEU A 35 5.50 3.82 6.74
CA LEU A 35 4.96 3.85 5.39
C LEU A 35 3.61 3.12 5.38
N VAL A 36 2.52 3.90 5.31
CA VAL A 36 1.15 3.38 5.21
C VAL A 36 0.77 3.29 3.75
N VAL A 37 0.47 2.08 3.27
CA VAL A 37 0.21 1.80 1.85
C VAL A 37 -1.19 1.24 1.67
N PHE A 38 -1.94 1.81 0.74
CA PHE A 38 -3.27 1.33 0.34
C PHE A 38 -3.18 0.78 -1.08
N LEU A 39 -3.48 -0.49 -1.23
CA LEU A 39 -3.51 -1.17 -2.52
C LEU A 39 -4.94 -1.56 -2.88
N ARG A 40 -5.18 -2.04 -4.07
CA ARG A 40 -6.51 -2.43 -4.54
C ARG A 40 -6.92 -3.78 -3.90
N TYR A 41 -6.98 -4.84 -4.64
CA TYR A 41 -7.32 -6.19 -4.18
C TYR A 41 -6.17 -7.17 -4.42
N ALA A 42 -6.10 -8.24 -3.64
CA ALA A 42 -4.97 -9.16 -3.61
C ALA A 42 -4.70 -9.89 -4.93
N GLY A 43 -5.74 -10.17 -5.72
CA GLY A 43 -5.62 -10.80 -7.03
C GLY A 43 -5.15 -9.89 -8.17
N CYS A 44 -4.85 -8.61 -7.90
CA CYS A 44 -4.44 -7.64 -8.91
C CYS A 44 -2.94 -7.77 -9.24
N PRO A 45 -2.53 -8.00 -10.49
CA PRO A 45 -1.11 -8.11 -10.86
C PRO A 45 -0.30 -6.85 -10.53
N TRP A 46 -0.83 -5.65 -10.75
CA TRP A 46 -0.17 -4.40 -10.38
C TRP A 46 0.05 -4.28 -8.86
N CYS A 47 -0.95 -4.71 -8.05
CA CYS A 47 -0.83 -4.69 -6.59
C CYS A 47 0.24 -5.68 -6.11
N ASN A 48 0.28 -6.87 -6.71
CA ASN A 48 1.32 -7.85 -6.44
C ASN A 48 2.71 -7.34 -6.82
N LEU A 49 2.85 -6.64 -7.96
CA LEU A 49 4.12 -6.02 -8.35
C LEU A 49 4.54 -4.92 -7.36
N ALA A 50 3.61 -4.08 -6.91
CA ALA A 50 3.90 -3.04 -5.90
C ALA A 50 4.35 -3.68 -4.57
N LEU A 51 3.64 -4.71 -4.10
CA LEU A 51 4.02 -5.45 -2.89
C LEU A 51 5.37 -6.17 -3.03
N HIS A 52 5.63 -6.74 -4.20
CA HIS A 52 6.93 -7.37 -4.48
C HIS A 52 8.08 -6.36 -4.34
N ARG A 53 7.93 -5.18 -4.90
CA ARG A 53 8.92 -4.10 -4.77
C ARG A 53 9.13 -3.69 -3.31
N LEU A 54 8.04 -3.48 -2.56
CA LEU A 54 8.12 -3.17 -1.13
C LEU A 54 8.80 -4.29 -0.34
N ALA A 55 8.50 -5.55 -0.64
CA ALA A 55 9.14 -6.69 0.00
C ALA A 55 10.65 -6.80 -0.33
N MET A 56 11.06 -6.38 -1.52
CA MET A 56 12.48 -6.29 -1.87
C MET A 56 13.21 -5.15 -1.12
N GLU A 57 12.49 -4.05 -0.84
CA GLU A 57 13.04 -2.88 -0.13
C GLU A 57 12.87 -2.96 1.39
N GLN A 58 12.12 -3.94 1.94
CA GLN A 58 11.73 -3.96 3.35
C GLN A 58 12.91 -3.97 4.32
N GLN A 59 14.03 -4.60 3.97
CA GLN A 59 15.21 -4.59 4.80
C GLN A 59 15.85 -3.20 4.87
N LEU A 60 15.96 -2.51 3.73
CA LEU A 60 16.46 -1.13 3.65
C LEU A 60 15.56 -0.16 4.47
N LEU A 61 14.23 -0.31 4.36
CA LEU A 61 13.29 0.48 5.14
C LEU A 61 13.51 0.25 6.64
N LYS A 62 13.66 -1.00 7.05
CA LYS A 62 13.87 -1.37 8.45
C LYS A 62 15.17 -0.77 9.01
N GLU A 63 16.24 -0.79 8.25
CA GLU A 63 17.52 -0.14 8.57
C GLU A 63 17.38 1.38 8.67
N SER A 64 16.54 1.97 7.83
CA SER A 64 16.17 3.40 7.86
C SER A 64 15.14 3.75 8.94
N ARG A 65 14.85 2.85 9.89
CA ARG A 65 13.84 3.02 10.95
C ARG A 65 12.45 3.32 10.40
N CYS A 66 12.10 2.75 9.26
CA CYS A 66 10.79 2.91 8.62
C CYS A 66 10.08 1.56 8.59
N ASP A 67 8.94 1.47 9.27
CA ASP A 67 8.06 0.30 9.23
C ASP A 67 7.03 0.46 8.10
N ILE A 68 6.54 -0.67 7.59
CA ILE A 68 5.50 -0.69 6.55
C ILE A 68 4.21 -1.25 7.15
N ILE A 69 3.06 -0.65 6.82
CA ILE A 69 1.72 -1.19 7.07
C ILE A 69 0.95 -1.11 5.75
N ALA A 70 0.50 -2.24 5.24
CA ALA A 70 -0.26 -2.31 3.99
C ALA A 70 -1.72 -2.66 4.23
N PHE A 71 -2.63 -1.96 3.55
CA PHE A 71 -4.08 -2.23 3.52
C PHE A 71 -4.47 -2.77 2.15
N ILE A 72 -5.28 -3.83 2.13
CA ILE A 72 -5.76 -4.46 0.89
C ILE A 72 -7.26 -4.75 1.02
N GLN A 73 -8.03 -4.36 0.01
CA GLN A 73 -9.48 -4.63 -0.07
C GLN A 73 -9.76 -6.08 -0.46
N SER A 74 -9.30 -7.00 0.34
CA SER A 74 -9.52 -8.42 0.09
C SER A 74 -9.77 -9.17 1.36
N SER A 75 -10.38 -10.33 1.25
CA SER A 75 -10.49 -11.26 2.37
C SER A 75 -9.10 -11.78 2.77
N LYS A 76 -8.99 -12.22 4.00
CA LYS A 76 -7.80 -12.88 4.53
C LYS A 76 -7.34 -14.04 3.63
N GLU A 77 -8.26 -14.89 3.21
CA GLU A 77 -8.00 -16.07 2.36
C GLU A 77 -7.45 -15.66 1.00
N ASN A 78 -8.01 -14.61 0.39
CA ASN A 78 -7.55 -14.10 -0.90
C ASN A 78 -6.14 -13.47 -0.80
N ILE A 79 -5.85 -12.78 0.31
CA ILE A 79 -4.50 -12.24 0.60
C ILE A 79 -3.50 -13.38 0.75
N VAL A 80 -3.79 -14.41 1.53
CA VAL A 80 -2.89 -15.56 1.70
C VAL A 80 -2.61 -16.21 0.35
N THR A 81 -3.65 -16.56 -0.40
CA THR A 81 -3.53 -17.27 -1.69
C THR A 81 -2.77 -16.46 -2.75
N ASN A 82 -2.99 -15.16 -2.85
CA ASN A 82 -2.42 -14.36 -3.94
C ASN A 82 -1.12 -13.66 -3.58
N ILE A 83 -0.79 -13.52 -2.30
CA ILE A 83 0.42 -12.84 -1.85
C ILE A 83 1.36 -13.85 -1.18
N TYR A 84 0.99 -14.42 -0.05
CA TYR A 84 1.92 -15.25 0.74
C TYR A 84 2.27 -16.58 0.06
N ASP A 85 1.34 -17.18 -0.71
CA ASP A 85 1.60 -18.44 -1.42
C ASP A 85 2.28 -18.24 -2.78
N ARG A 86 2.23 -17.02 -3.34
CA ARG A 86 2.78 -16.74 -4.68
C ARG A 86 4.13 -16.03 -4.66
N HIS A 87 4.36 -15.15 -3.67
CA HIS A 87 5.57 -14.34 -3.64
C HIS A 87 6.77 -15.17 -3.14
N LYS A 88 7.86 -15.20 -3.91
CA LYS A 88 9.12 -15.78 -3.48
C LYS A 88 9.74 -14.99 -2.32
N HIS A 89 9.68 -13.65 -2.42
CA HIS A 89 10.04 -12.72 -1.34
C HIS A 89 8.76 -12.27 -0.67
N ARG A 90 8.44 -12.90 0.46
CA ARG A 90 7.22 -12.63 1.21
C ARG A 90 7.32 -11.31 1.95
N PRO A 91 6.23 -10.51 2.00
CA PRO A 91 6.15 -9.38 2.91
C PRO A 91 6.31 -9.84 4.36
N GLU A 92 7.25 -9.25 5.11
CA GLU A 92 7.42 -9.45 6.55
C GLU A 92 6.69 -8.36 7.37
N PHE A 93 6.12 -7.38 6.69
CA PHE A 93 5.32 -6.31 7.28
C PHE A 93 3.84 -6.70 7.32
N PRO A 94 3.04 -6.12 8.25
CA PRO A 94 1.63 -6.42 8.37
C PRO A 94 0.84 -6.03 7.13
N ILE A 95 -0.01 -6.95 6.67
CA ILE A 95 -1.03 -6.71 5.64
C ILE A 95 -2.40 -6.83 6.30
N ILE A 96 -3.18 -5.76 6.21
CA ILE A 96 -4.50 -5.64 6.85
C ILE A 96 -5.58 -5.85 5.79
N PRO A 97 -6.44 -6.87 5.93
CA PRO A 97 -7.62 -7.03 5.11
C PRO A 97 -8.66 -5.96 5.45
N ASP A 98 -9.09 -5.18 4.45
CA ASP A 98 -10.09 -4.11 4.63
C ASP A 98 -11.14 -4.13 3.53
N GLN A 99 -11.92 -5.22 3.44
CA GLN A 99 -13.01 -5.36 2.47
C GLN A 99 -14.12 -4.32 2.66
N ALA A 100 -14.33 -3.86 3.90
CA ALA A 100 -15.35 -2.86 4.22
C ALA A 100 -14.93 -1.42 3.87
N GLU A 101 -13.68 -1.24 3.42
CA GLU A 101 -13.11 0.06 3.09
C GLU A 101 -13.10 1.05 4.26
N GLU A 102 -13.03 0.58 5.50
CA GLU A 102 -13.05 1.43 6.69
C GLU A 102 -11.81 2.33 6.75
N PHE A 103 -10.63 1.74 6.57
CA PHE A 103 -9.36 2.47 6.59
C PHE A 103 -9.14 3.27 5.29
N TYR A 104 -9.65 2.80 4.16
CA TYR A 104 -9.67 3.58 2.90
C TYR A 104 -10.47 4.87 3.08
N LYS A 105 -11.65 4.81 3.68
CA LYS A 105 -12.48 5.98 4.00
C LYS A 105 -11.80 6.89 5.00
N LEU A 106 -11.15 6.32 6.02
CA LEU A 106 -10.42 7.06 7.05
C LEU A 106 -9.28 7.91 6.45
N TYR A 107 -8.57 7.36 5.46
CA TYR A 107 -7.46 8.02 4.76
C TYR A 107 -7.88 8.74 3.47
N ASP A 108 -9.18 8.87 3.23
CA ASP A 108 -9.75 9.51 2.02
C ASP A 108 -9.24 8.89 0.69
N VAL A 109 -8.92 7.59 0.70
CA VAL A 109 -8.57 6.82 -0.49
C VAL A 109 -9.83 6.49 -1.26
N ARG A 110 -9.89 6.88 -2.54
CA ARG A 110 -11.12 6.88 -3.32
C ARG A 110 -11.00 6.09 -4.62
N THR A 111 -12.14 5.82 -5.21
CA THR A 111 -12.26 5.25 -6.55
C THR A 111 -12.13 6.32 -7.63
N SER A 112 -11.68 5.93 -8.82
CA SER A 112 -11.58 6.85 -9.96
C SER A 112 -11.77 6.14 -11.31
N LEU A 113 -12.80 6.51 -12.04
CA LEU A 113 -12.99 6.09 -13.43
C LEU A 113 -11.90 6.66 -14.35
N LYS A 114 -11.39 7.86 -14.06
CA LYS A 114 -10.31 8.49 -14.84
C LYS A 114 -9.00 7.70 -14.72
N ALA A 115 -8.79 7.02 -13.59
CA ALA A 115 -7.62 6.19 -13.37
C ALA A 115 -7.57 5.00 -14.33
N LEU A 116 -8.72 4.46 -14.76
CA LEU A 116 -8.80 3.38 -15.74
C LEU A 116 -8.12 3.77 -17.06
N ALA A 117 -8.46 4.93 -17.63
CA ALA A 117 -7.85 5.41 -18.86
C ALA A 117 -6.34 5.66 -18.72
N LYS A 118 -5.91 6.23 -17.59
CA LYS A 118 -4.48 6.46 -17.31
C LYS A 118 -3.69 5.16 -17.11
N SER A 119 -4.35 4.11 -16.62
CA SER A 119 -3.73 2.80 -16.40
C SER A 119 -3.31 2.10 -17.69
N ILE A 120 -3.79 2.53 -18.85
CA ILE A 120 -3.36 1.99 -20.15
C ILE A 120 -1.84 2.15 -20.32
N SER A 121 -1.27 3.27 -19.90
CA SER A 121 0.19 3.49 -19.94
C SER A 121 0.98 2.55 -19.02
N LYS A 122 0.31 1.88 -18.08
CA LYS A 122 0.90 0.95 -17.10
C LYS A 122 0.79 -0.52 -17.51
N VAL A 123 0.23 -0.80 -18.70
CA VAL A 123 0.12 -2.17 -19.25
C VAL A 123 1.47 -2.89 -19.33
N PRO A 124 2.62 -2.26 -19.69
CA PRO A 124 3.91 -2.92 -19.66
C PRO A 124 4.26 -3.50 -18.28
N TYR A 125 3.98 -2.79 -17.20
CA TYR A 125 4.16 -3.28 -15.82
C TYR A 125 3.24 -4.46 -15.48
N TRP A 126 2.01 -4.46 -16.00
CA TRP A 126 1.11 -5.58 -15.85
C TRP A 126 1.64 -6.84 -16.58
N ILE A 127 2.14 -6.65 -17.80
CA ILE A 127 2.76 -7.74 -18.58
C ILE A 127 3.97 -8.32 -17.83
N HIS A 128 4.85 -7.45 -17.31
CA HIS A 128 5.99 -7.86 -16.50
C HIS A 128 5.54 -8.64 -15.25
N ALA A 129 4.55 -8.14 -14.51
CA ALA A 129 4.01 -8.82 -13.34
C ALA A 129 3.49 -10.23 -13.67
N VAL A 130 2.78 -10.37 -14.79
CA VAL A 130 2.15 -11.65 -15.18
C VAL A 130 3.14 -12.61 -15.81
N LYS A 131 3.96 -12.17 -16.78
CA LYS A 131 4.85 -13.06 -17.57
C LYS A 131 6.14 -13.38 -16.84
N ASP A 132 6.77 -12.37 -16.23
CA ASP A 132 8.12 -12.53 -15.68
C ASP A 132 8.10 -12.95 -14.21
N LEU A 133 7.12 -12.42 -13.44
CA LEU A 133 6.99 -12.69 -12.00
C LEU A 133 5.89 -13.70 -11.65
N GLY A 134 5.05 -14.08 -12.62
CA GLY A 134 3.99 -15.07 -12.43
C GLY A 134 2.78 -14.59 -11.63
N PHE A 135 2.61 -13.27 -11.43
CA PHE A 135 1.48 -12.68 -10.71
C PHE A 135 0.23 -12.65 -11.59
N LYS A 136 -0.38 -13.81 -11.82
CA LYS A 136 -1.61 -13.92 -12.62
C LYS A 136 -2.77 -13.20 -11.95
N GLN A 137 -3.71 -12.69 -12.78
CA GLN A 137 -4.97 -12.15 -12.29
C GLN A 137 -5.69 -13.17 -11.43
N GLY A 138 -5.95 -12.82 -10.19
CA GLY A 138 -6.71 -13.61 -9.24
C GLY A 138 -8.15 -13.10 -9.08
N LYS A 139 -8.83 -13.61 -8.03
CA LYS A 139 -10.19 -13.20 -7.68
C LYS A 139 -10.24 -11.70 -7.39
N VAL A 140 -11.24 -11.03 -7.95
CA VAL A 140 -11.58 -9.64 -7.64
C VAL A 140 -12.62 -9.67 -6.51
N ASP A 141 -12.20 -9.37 -5.29
CA ASP A 141 -13.05 -9.36 -4.10
C ASP A 141 -13.08 -8.00 -3.39
N GLY A 142 -12.55 -6.99 -4.05
CA GLY A 142 -12.58 -5.60 -3.64
C GLY A 142 -13.07 -4.67 -4.77
N ASN A 143 -13.11 -3.38 -4.49
CA ASN A 143 -13.52 -2.39 -5.48
C ASN A 143 -12.44 -2.22 -6.56
N TRP A 144 -12.73 -2.68 -7.77
CA TRP A 144 -11.79 -2.66 -8.89
C TRP A 144 -11.44 -1.25 -9.41
N LEU A 145 -12.23 -0.23 -9.04
CA LEU A 145 -11.97 1.18 -9.37
C LEU A 145 -11.16 1.91 -8.29
N MET A 146 -10.83 1.24 -7.18
CA MET A 146 -10.02 1.84 -6.14
C MET A 146 -8.65 2.24 -6.68
N VAL A 147 -8.17 3.39 -6.27
CA VAL A 147 -6.85 3.92 -6.66
C VAL A 147 -5.88 3.72 -5.50
N PRO A 148 -4.66 3.25 -5.73
CA PRO A 148 -3.66 3.12 -4.66
C PRO A 148 -3.30 4.48 -4.04
N ALA A 149 -2.88 4.44 -2.78
CA ALA A 149 -2.36 5.60 -2.09
C ALA A 149 -1.21 5.21 -1.14
N MET A 150 -0.35 6.16 -0.82
CA MET A 150 0.80 5.95 0.05
C MET A 150 1.05 7.18 0.92
N PHE A 151 1.35 6.95 2.19
CA PHE A 151 1.61 8.01 3.16
C PHE A 151 2.85 7.66 3.96
N LEU A 152 3.83 8.56 4.00
CA LEU A 152 4.93 8.46 4.96
C LEU A 152 4.58 9.28 6.19
N VAL A 153 4.56 8.62 7.34
CA VAL A 153 4.22 9.21 8.63
C VAL A 153 5.48 9.35 9.46
N SER A 154 5.69 10.54 10.06
CA SER A 154 6.83 10.82 10.91
C SER A 154 6.77 10.08 12.24
N GLU A 155 7.93 9.83 12.82
CA GLU A 155 8.06 9.50 14.22
C GLU A 155 7.50 10.64 15.12
N GLY A 156 7.32 10.37 16.40
CA GLY A 156 6.90 11.34 17.40
C GLY A 156 5.48 11.83 17.20
N GLN A 157 5.30 12.97 16.54
CA GLN A 157 3.99 13.60 16.35
C GLN A 157 3.07 12.88 15.34
N GLN A 158 3.60 11.89 14.63
CA GLN A 158 2.87 11.13 13.61
C GLN A 158 2.20 12.03 12.55
N LYS A 159 2.94 13.01 12.06
CA LYS A 159 2.52 13.85 10.94
C LYS A 159 2.82 13.15 9.61
N ILE A 160 1.97 13.38 8.65
CA ILE A 160 2.19 12.97 7.28
C ILE A 160 3.32 13.83 6.70
N LEU A 161 4.44 13.21 6.33
CA LEU A 161 5.57 13.87 5.64
C LEU A 161 5.34 13.85 4.14
N TYR A 162 4.78 12.77 3.62
CA TYR A 162 4.49 12.59 2.21
C TYR A 162 3.13 11.92 2.05
N ALA A 163 2.34 12.40 1.09
CA ALA A 163 1.05 11.83 0.73
C ALA A 163 0.93 11.73 -0.79
N SER A 164 0.77 10.52 -1.30
CA SER A 164 0.52 10.24 -2.71
C SER A 164 -0.80 9.50 -2.86
N TYR A 165 -1.68 10.06 -3.69
CA TYR A 165 -2.86 9.37 -4.20
C TYR A 165 -2.59 9.13 -5.68
N SER A 166 -2.39 7.88 -6.06
CA SER A 166 -2.03 7.55 -7.44
C SER A 166 -3.07 8.09 -8.44
N SER A 167 -2.64 8.44 -9.61
CA SER A 167 -3.52 8.89 -10.69
C SER A 167 -4.04 7.73 -11.57
N ASP A 168 -3.53 6.53 -11.35
CA ASP A 168 -3.84 5.29 -12.06
C ASP A 168 -3.90 4.09 -11.10
N PHE A 169 -4.04 2.87 -11.62
CA PHE A 169 -4.21 1.66 -10.80
C PHE A 169 -2.89 1.01 -10.35
N PHE A 170 -1.77 1.64 -10.61
CA PHE A 170 -0.47 1.13 -10.22
C PHE A 170 0.28 2.14 -9.35
N GLN A 171 0.67 1.73 -8.15
CA GLN A 171 1.58 2.51 -7.31
C GLN A 171 3.01 2.32 -7.85
N THR A 172 3.52 3.33 -8.54
CA THR A 172 4.84 3.28 -9.17
C THR A 172 5.97 3.73 -8.27
N GLU A 173 5.68 4.64 -7.33
CA GLU A 173 6.70 5.21 -6.45
C GLU A 173 7.24 4.15 -5.50
N THR A 174 8.57 4.08 -5.41
CA THR A 174 9.30 3.28 -4.44
C THR A 174 9.59 4.10 -3.19
N PHE A 175 9.98 3.44 -2.10
CA PHE A 175 10.42 4.16 -0.90
C PHE A 175 11.67 5.00 -1.18
N THR A 176 12.61 4.50 -1.97
CA THR A 176 13.82 5.23 -2.34
C THR A 176 13.48 6.56 -3.02
N GLU A 177 12.55 6.58 -3.97
CA GLU A 177 12.09 7.80 -4.63
C GLU A 177 11.40 8.78 -3.66
N ILE A 178 10.64 8.27 -2.70
CA ILE A 178 9.99 9.08 -1.67
C ILE A 178 11.04 9.67 -0.71
N TYR A 179 12.00 8.86 -0.29
CA TYR A 179 13.08 9.28 0.60
C TYR A 179 13.94 10.36 -0.05
N GLU A 180 14.33 10.19 -1.30
CA GLU A 180 15.08 11.18 -2.06
C GLU A 180 14.33 12.53 -2.15
N LYS A 181 13.03 12.49 -2.42
CA LYS A 181 12.19 13.70 -2.44
C LYS A 181 12.17 14.43 -1.10
N LEU A 182 12.28 13.72 0.02
CA LEU A 182 12.25 14.31 1.37
C LEU A 182 13.61 14.85 1.83
N VAL A 183 14.69 14.19 1.42
CA VAL A 183 16.05 14.58 1.83
C VAL A 183 16.60 15.73 0.98
N PHE A 184 16.19 15.82 -0.29
CA PHE A 184 16.68 16.80 -1.25
C PHE A 184 15.67 17.92 -1.59
N SER A 185 14.52 18.00 -0.88
CA SER A 185 13.55 19.10 -0.96
C SER A 185 13.73 20.10 0.16
#